data_87a3e620451412213d11d7ae57531387
#
_entry.id   87a3e620451412213d11d7ae57531387
#
_cell.length_a   1.000
_cell.length_b   1.000
_cell.length_c   1.000
_cell.angle_alpha   90.00
_cell.angle_beta   90.00
_cell.angle_gamma   90.00
#
_symmetry.space_group_name_H-M   'P 1'
#
loop_
_entity.id
_entity.type
_entity.pdbx_description
1 polymer ?
#
loop_
_entity_poly.entity_id
_entity_poly.type
_entity_poly.pdbx_seq_one_letter_code
_entity_poly.pdbx_strand_id
1 'polypeptide(L)' 'MSPEASKPARRRPIVAGARVRHIMGAEGICTEVHGLKCVVEWETGERELLLMGLLEAIPGEFT' A
#
# COMPACT_ATOMS: atom_id res chain seq x y z
N MET A 1 -3.71 -19.02 -22.36
CA MET A 1 -3.69 -18.64 -21.44
C MET A 1 -2.72 -17.74 -21.17
N SER A 2 -2.87 -16.74 -21.00
CA SER A 2 -1.97 -15.97 -20.78
C SER A 2 -1.66 -15.82 -19.42
N PRO A 3 -0.63 -16.05 -19.12
CA PRO A 3 -0.26 -16.01 -17.82
C PRO A 3 -0.29 -14.67 -17.29
N GLU A 4 -0.18 -13.81 -18.07
CA GLU A 4 -0.18 -12.58 -17.60
C GLU A 4 -1.35 -12.31 -16.97
N ALA A 5 -2.25 -12.93 -17.27
CA ALA A 5 -3.46 -12.67 -16.73
C ALA A 5 -3.26 -12.77 -15.32
N SER A 6 -2.41 -13.49 -14.91
CA SER A 6 -2.38 -13.69 -13.57
C SER A 6 -1.42 -12.81 -13.01
N LYS A 7 -0.89 -11.94 -13.70
CA LYS A 7 -0.03 -11.18 -13.17
C LYS A 7 -0.54 -10.23 -12.32
N PRO A 8 -1.35 -10.40 -11.58
CA PRO A 8 -1.92 -9.53 -10.69
C PRO A 8 -0.79 -9.12 -9.91
N ALA A 9 0.01 -9.84 -10.02
CA ALA A 9 1.06 -9.67 -9.32
C ALA A 9 1.62 -8.38 -9.58
N ARG A 10 1.17 -7.71 -10.42
CA ARG A 10 1.63 -6.58 -10.66
C ARG A 10 1.42 -5.65 -9.57
N ARG A 11 1.04 -5.97 -8.44
CA ARG A 11 0.91 -5.14 -7.39
C ARG A 11 2.16 -4.37 -7.17
N ARG A 12 2.16 -3.12 -6.99
CA ARG A 12 3.29 -2.34 -6.73
C ARG A 12 3.77 -2.54 -5.35
N PRO A 13 5.05 -2.51 -5.10
CA PRO A 13 5.55 -2.72 -3.76
C PRO A 13 5.23 -1.50 -2.92
N ILE A 14 5.03 -1.69 -1.66
CA ILE A 14 4.76 -0.62 -0.75
C ILE A 14 6.07 -0.22 -0.12
N VAL A 15 6.48 1.03 -0.33
CA VAL A 15 7.71 1.51 0.25
C VAL A 15 7.41 2.80 0.98
N ALA A 16 8.35 3.27 1.76
CA ALA A 16 8.14 4.51 2.50
C ALA A 16 7.85 5.64 1.53
N GLY A 17 6.88 6.41 1.79
CA GLY A 17 6.46 7.49 0.92
C GLY A 17 5.34 7.13 -0.01
N ALA A 18 4.99 5.87 -0.11
CA ALA A 18 3.96 5.45 -1.05
C ALA A 18 2.57 5.72 -0.50
N ARG A 19 1.65 6.05 -1.37
CA ARG A 19 0.29 6.22 -0.95
C ARG A 19 -0.34 4.84 -0.95
N VAL A 20 -1.11 4.53 0.05
CA VAL A 20 -1.70 3.21 0.17
C VAL A 20 -3.18 3.30 0.48
N ARG A 21 -3.90 2.25 0.21
CA ARG A 21 -5.30 2.17 0.53
C ARG A 21 -5.54 0.89 1.28
N HIS A 22 -6.28 0.97 2.37
CA HIS A 22 -6.60 -0.19 3.17
C HIS A 22 -7.76 -0.91 2.50
N ILE A 23 -7.86 -2.21 2.71
CA ILE A 23 -8.95 -2.97 2.11
C ILE A 23 -10.29 -2.42 2.55
N MET A 24 -10.36 -1.71 3.63
CA MET A 24 -11.63 -1.14 4.06
C MET A 24 -11.88 0.20 3.42
N GLY A 25 -10.98 0.68 2.61
CA GLY A 25 -11.23 1.91 1.88
C GLY A 25 -10.46 3.13 2.37
N ALA A 26 -9.88 3.06 3.54
CA ALA A 26 -9.16 4.22 4.07
C ALA A 26 -7.86 4.41 3.30
N GLU A 27 -7.43 5.64 3.12
CA GLU A 27 -6.21 5.90 2.41
C GLU A 27 -5.23 6.66 3.28
N GLY A 28 -3.96 6.45 3.06
CA GLY A 28 -2.94 7.12 3.83
C GLY A 28 -1.61 7.00 3.14
N ILE A 29 -0.55 7.30 3.86
CA ILE A 29 0.78 7.23 3.32
C ILE A 29 1.64 6.35 4.19
N CYS A 30 2.40 5.48 3.56
CA CYS A 30 3.28 4.61 4.30
C CYS A 30 4.48 5.44 4.71
N THR A 31 4.76 5.50 5.99
CA THR A 31 5.88 6.30 6.46
C THR A 31 7.10 5.45 6.76
N GLU A 32 6.90 4.20 7.16
CA GLU A 32 8.03 3.33 7.45
C GLU A 32 7.68 1.91 7.10
N VAL A 33 8.65 1.13 6.73
CA VAL A 33 8.42 -0.27 6.39
C VAL A 33 9.27 -1.12 7.31
N HIS A 34 8.63 -2.10 7.96
CA HIS A 34 9.33 -2.98 8.88
C HIS A 34 8.96 -4.43 8.52
N GLY A 35 9.72 -5.03 7.64
CA GLY A 35 9.44 -6.41 7.25
C GLY A 35 8.12 -6.50 6.51
N LEU A 36 7.20 -7.26 7.02
CA LEU A 36 5.92 -7.42 6.38
C LEU A 36 4.89 -6.41 6.89
N LYS A 37 5.31 -5.48 7.71
CA LYS A 37 4.39 -4.48 8.22
C LYS A 37 4.87 -3.10 7.86
N CYS A 38 3.98 -2.15 7.92
CA CYS A 38 4.38 -0.79 7.67
C CYS A 38 3.53 0.15 8.51
N VAL A 39 4.07 1.33 8.75
CA VAL A 39 3.34 2.33 9.51
C VAL A 39 2.67 3.22 8.49
N VAL A 40 1.38 3.42 8.65
CA VAL A 40 0.62 4.25 7.74
C VAL A 40 0.10 5.45 8.50
N GLU A 41 0.27 6.60 7.92
CA GLU A 41 -0.28 7.80 8.52
C GLU A 41 -1.52 8.12 7.73
N TRP A 42 -2.67 8.09 8.39
CA TRP A 42 -3.95 8.31 7.73
C TRP A 42 -4.20 9.80 7.58
N GLU A 43 -5.17 10.13 6.77
CA GLU A 43 -5.50 11.53 6.57
C GLU A 43 -5.84 12.24 7.85
N THR A 44 -6.27 11.54 8.85
CA THR A 44 -6.63 12.17 10.11
C THR A 44 -5.40 12.52 10.91
N GLY A 45 -4.24 12.07 10.46
CA GLY A 45 -3.03 12.33 11.21
C GLY A 45 -2.64 11.19 12.12
N GLU A 46 -3.49 10.17 12.24
CA GLU A 46 -3.17 9.06 13.07
C GLU A 46 -2.24 8.11 12.37
N ARG A 47 -1.42 7.40 13.11
CA ARG A 47 -0.53 6.42 12.52
C ARG A 47 -0.85 5.05 13.04
N GLU A 48 -0.63 4.06 12.22
CA GLU A 48 -0.97 2.73 12.61
C GLU A 48 -0.02 1.74 11.97
N LEU A 49 0.38 0.72 12.71
CA LEU A 49 1.27 -0.31 12.17
C LEU A 49 0.38 -1.42 11.63
N LEU A 50 0.50 -1.72 10.35
CA LEU A 50 -0.37 -2.71 9.73
C LEU A 50 0.39 -3.67 8.87
N LEU A 51 -0.20 -4.82 8.61
CA LEU A 51 0.43 -5.79 7.75
C LEU A 51 0.25 -5.27 6.34
N MET A 52 1.30 -5.33 5.53
CA MET A 52 1.20 -4.84 4.18
C MET A 52 0.17 -5.59 3.37
N GLY A 53 -0.14 -6.80 3.74
CA GLY A 53 -1.14 -7.57 3.01
C GLY A 53 -2.53 -6.95 3.07
N LEU A 54 -2.74 -6.04 3.99
CA LEU A 54 -4.04 -5.40 4.09
C LEU A 54 -4.06 -4.09 3.31
N LEU A 55 -2.98 -3.76 2.64
CA LEU A 55 -2.84 -2.49 1.97
C LEU A 55 -2.51 -2.67 0.51
N GLU A 56 -2.77 -1.64 -0.27
CA GLU A 56 -2.52 -1.72 -1.66
C GLU A 56 -1.91 -0.40 -2.06
N ALA A 57 -0.83 -0.39 -2.78
CA ALA A 57 -0.21 0.85 -3.20
C ALA A 57 -1.08 1.51 -4.26
N ILE A 58 -1.30 2.78 -4.13
CA ILE A 58 -2.13 3.49 -5.10
C ILE A 58 -1.21 3.98 -6.18
N PRO A 59 -1.49 3.68 -7.40
CA PRO A 59 -0.63 4.03 -8.50
C PRO A 59 -0.61 5.50 -8.74
N GLY A 60 0.40 5.89 -9.20
CA GLY A 60 0.59 7.11 -9.39
C GLY A 60 0.13 8.05 -9.88
N GLU A 61 0.24 8.79 -9.37
CA GLU A 61 -0.26 9.64 -9.85
C GLU A 61 0.70 10.39 -10.38
N PHE A 62 1.67 10.21 -10.53
CA PHE A 62 2.56 10.96 -10.99
C PHE A 62 2.58 10.78 -12.19
N THR A 63 2.22 10.74 -12.51
CA THR A 63 2.18 10.64 -13.62
C THR A 63 2.55 11.24 -14.12
#